data_f8a2bcc419432703bda950643ebb7edd
#
_entry.id   f8a2bcc419432703bda950643ebb7edd
#
_cell.length_a   1.000
_cell.length_b   1.000
_cell.length_c   1.000
_cell.angle_alpha   90.00
_cell.angle_beta   90.00
_cell.angle_gamma   90.00
#
_symmetry.space_group_name_H-M   'P 1'
#
loop_
_entity.id
_entity.type
_entity.pdbx_description
1 polymer ?
#
loop_
_entity_poly.entity_id
_entity_poly.type
_entity_poly.pdbx_seq_one_letter_code
_entity_poly.pdbx_strand_id
1 'polypeptide(L)'
;MFIEIGQFLNQRLSELGIDHIFGLPGDFNLSYLEQIEEDTSLEFIGNCNELNAAYAADGYARSNGVAALVTTYGVGDLSAINGIAGAYAENVPVILISGIPPLHAVNRGELIHHTLVDGNYDNIMNCMKEFTVAQTRLTPENAAFEIDRVLKQCLISRRPVYIQLPSDITHIKIDVDAKPLDKRIPKSDPQLLELALNEFCAELYSAKRPAFLIDHTAKVYGLGKVLAQIAEKYNIPYACLCTAKNVIDESSDLYAGIYAGNASQPKTKEIIEQSDCLIGIGARFSDVGTGFFSHQIRKDRYIDLKQYDLTIYDRNFAGIEIAEFLTALLQRLKTREREPKSCSASSVQAPEYSEQDSLTQAALWRAMSGFFKANDVIIGEVGTSNSSISGICLPATADYIAQPIWGSIGYTLPALLGSMLAQPKRRHILFIGDGSIQLTVQELSTIVRQKLKPIIFVLNNGGYTIERLILGEKSSYNDIQNWNYTEVMRVFNGADAYSTHIVETVGQLHTVLDQLESSQTLALIELKLPVMDAPASLTKFADVVAQYDYGHYSYQQLKPNTADILSPVGTYK
;
A
#
# COMPACT_ATOMS: atom_id res chain seq x y z
N MET A 1 29.46 -4.13 24.48
CA MET A 1 30.23 -3.65 23.30
C MET A 1 30.04 -2.15 23.20
N PHE A 2 31.15 -1.39 23.05
CA PHE A 2 31.07 0.06 22.84
C PHE A 2 30.93 0.37 21.35
N ILE A 3 29.85 1.06 20.97
CA ILE A 3 29.53 1.44 19.60
C ILE A 3 28.91 2.85 19.57
N GLU A 4 29.12 3.62 18.52
CA GLU A 4 28.51 4.93 18.34
C GLU A 4 26.99 4.79 18.13
N ILE A 5 26.20 5.75 18.62
CA ILE A 5 24.73 5.70 18.56
C ILE A 5 24.24 5.56 17.12
N GLY A 6 24.79 6.35 16.17
CA GLY A 6 24.40 6.26 14.78
C GLY A 6 24.79 4.93 14.14
N GLN A 7 25.98 4.39 14.44
CA GLN A 7 26.39 3.06 13.98
C GLN A 7 25.52 1.95 14.57
N PHE A 8 25.10 2.06 15.85
CA PHE A 8 24.17 1.12 16.45
C PHE A 8 22.80 1.13 15.75
N LEU A 9 22.30 2.33 15.42
CA LEU A 9 21.06 2.45 14.65
C LEU A 9 21.22 1.82 13.27
N ASN A 10 22.32 2.07 12.54
CA ASN A 10 22.63 1.46 11.25
C ASN A 10 22.66 -0.07 11.36
N GLN A 11 23.34 -0.62 12.36
CA GLN A 11 23.36 -2.07 12.61
C GLN A 11 21.94 -2.63 12.78
N ARG A 12 21.09 -1.96 13.53
CA ARG A 12 19.70 -2.39 13.75
C ARG A 12 18.85 -2.32 12.49
N LEU A 13 19.04 -1.28 11.65
CA LEU A 13 18.36 -1.17 10.36
C LEU A 13 18.79 -2.31 9.41
N SER A 14 20.09 -2.60 9.32
CA SER A 14 20.60 -3.73 8.53
C SER A 14 20.08 -5.09 9.05
N GLU A 15 19.99 -5.28 10.37
CA GLU A 15 19.38 -6.48 10.96
C GLU A 15 17.90 -6.64 10.60
N LEU A 16 17.20 -5.54 10.27
CA LEU A 16 15.83 -5.58 9.73
C LEU A 16 15.77 -5.90 8.23
N GLY A 17 16.91 -5.98 7.55
CA GLY A 17 17.00 -6.22 6.10
C GLY A 17 16.80 -4.95 5.28
N ILE A 18 17.08 -3.79 5.86
CA ILE A 18 17.09 -2.51 5.14
C ILE A 18 18.48 -2.33 4.55
N ASP A 19 18.55 -2.17 3.22
CA ASP A 19 19.80 -1.90 2.50
C ASP A 19 19.83 -0.45 1.99
N HIS A 20 18.69 0.21 1.87
CA HIS A 20 18.56 1.57 1.34
C HIS A 20 17.80 2.47 2.30
N ILE A 21 18.33 3.67 2.54
CA ILE A 21 17.72 4.71 3.38
C ILE A 21 17.40 5.93 2.51
N PHE A 22 16.14 6.35 2.49
CA PHE A 22 15.66 7.47 1.69
C PHE A 22 15.80 8.79 2.47
N GLY A 23 15.85 9.92 1.79
CA GLY A 23 15.83 11.19 2.49
C GLY A 23 16.46 12.36 1.77
N LEU A 24 16.66 13.45 2.53
CA LEU A 24 17.38 14.63 2.09
C LEU A 24 18.39 15.07 3.15
N PRO A 25 19.55 15.60 2.73
CA PRO A 25 20.49 16.22 3.66
C PRO A 25 19.93 17.54 4.20
N GLY A 26 20.16 17.77 5.47
CA GLY A 26 19.96 19.03 6.18
C GLY A 26 20.95 19.13 7.32
N ASP A 27 21.26 20.31 7.81
CA ASP A 27 22.34 20.52 8.77
C ASP A 27 22.24 19.66 10.04
N PHE A 28 21.02 19.33 10.51
CA PHE A 28 20.85 18.53 11.72
C PHE A 28 20.98 17.02 11.50
N ASN A 29 21.00 16.53 10.25
CA ASN A 29 21.18 15.11 9.98
C ASN A 29 22.54 14.76 9.35
N LEU A 30 23.39 15.74 8.98
CA LEU A 30 24.65 15.50 8.26
C LEU A 30 25.57 14.52 8.99
N SER A 31 25.73 14.66 10.30
CA SER A 31 26.61 13.77 11.08
C SER A 31 26.14 12.31 11.07
N TYR A 32 24.83 12.07 10.94
CA TYR A 32 24.29 10.73 10.79
C TYR A 32 24.42 10.23 9.34
N LEU A 33 24.23 11.11 8.35
CA LEU A 33 24.41 10.75 6.94
C LEU A 33 25.86 10.34 6.65
N GLU A 34 26.86 10.99 7.25
CA GLU A 34 28.26 10.55 7.16
C GLU A 34 28.45 9.11 7.66
N GLN A 35 27.81 8.76 8.80
CA GLN A 35 27.86 7.38 9.31
C GLN A 35 27.12 6.36 8.42
N ILE A 36 26.10 6.79 7.67
CA ILE A 36 25.47 5.92 6.65
C ILE A 36 26.39 5.73 5.45
N GLU A 37 27.05 6.80 4.97
CA GLU A 37 28.00 6.73 3.84
C GLU A 37 29.25 5.89 4.16
N GLU A 38 29.65 5.83 5.43
CA GLU A 38 30.75 4.97 5.90
C GLU A 38 30.32 3.49 6.06
N ASP A 39 29.02 3.21 6.11
CA ASP A 39 28.48 1.87 6.33
C ASP A 39 28.44 1.10 4.99
N THR A 40 29.08 -0.05 4.94
CA THR A 40 29.13 -0.88 3.70
C THR A 40 27.84 -1.67 3.45
N SER A 41 26.92 -1.71 4.39
CA SER A 41 25.66 -2.46 4.31
C SER A 41 24.46 -1.58 3.97
N LEU A 42 24.61 -0.25 4.00
CA LEU A 42 23.54 0.72 3.76
C LEU A 42 23.92 1.67 2.63
N GLU A 43 22.94 2.06 1.83
CA GLU A 43 23.08 3.08 0.80
C GLU A 43 22.07 4.22 1.05
N PHE A 44 22.55 5.48 1.05
CA PHE A 44 21.68 6.64 1.13
C PHE A 44 21.14 7.01 -0.25
N ILE A 45 19.82 7.04 -0.38
CA ILE A 45 19.09 7.42 -1.59
C ILE A 45 18.52 8.83 -1.41
N GLY A 46 19.24 9.82 -1.87
CA GLY A 46 18.78 11.21 -1.83
C GLY A 46 17.61 11.42 -2.82
N ASN A 47 16.47 11.85 -2.33
CA ASN A 47 15.26 12.13 -3.12
C ASN A 47 15.17 13.62 -3.51
N CYS A 48 14.19 14.00 -4.31
CA CYS A 48 13.99 15.39 -4.72
C CYS A 48 13.28 16.26 -3.66
N ASN A 49 12.53 15.65 -2.76
CA ASN A 49 11.92 16.24 -1.58
C ASN A 49 11.54 15.13 -0.57
N GLU A 50 11.21 15.51 0.67
CA GLU A 50 10.95 14.54 1.74
C GLU A 50 9.61 13.82 1.59
N LEU A 51 8.63 14.42 0.91
CA LEU A 51 7.38 13.75 0.56
C LEU A 51 7.67 12.57 -0.39
N ASN A 52 8.47 12.81 -1.43
CA ASN A 52 8.91 11.76 -2.36
C ASN A 52 9.74 10.70 -1.63
N ALA A 53 10.62 11.10 -0.69
CA ALA A 53 11.37 10.16 0.14
C ALA A 53 10.45 9.27 0.98
N ALA A 54 9.41 9.83 1.58
CA ALA A 54 8.42 9.08 2.36
C ALA A 54 7.60 8.11 1.48
N TYR A 55 7.21 8.51 0.28
CA TYR A 55 6.55 7.63 -0.69
C TYR A 55 7.48 6.54 -1.23
N ALA A 56 8.77 6.86 -1.47
CA ALA A 56 9.75 5.86 -1.87
C ALA A 56 9.99 4.84 -0.75
N ALA A 57 10.10 5.29 0.50
CA ALA A 57 10.20 4.42 1.67
C ALA A 57 8.95 3.53 1.81
N ASP A 58 7.74 4.06 1.60
CA ASP A 58 6.50 3.26 1.59
C ASP A 58 6.56 2.18 0.51
N GLY A 59 6.90 2.53 -0.73
CA GLY A 59 7.03 1.57 -1.84
C GLY A 59 8.10 0.50 -1.59
N TYR A 60 9.23 0.89 -0.98
CA TYR A 60 10.28 -0.03 -0.53
C TYR A 60 9.76 -0.99 0.55
N ALA A 61 9.08 -0.46 1.57
CA ALA A 61 8.54 -1.27 2.66
C ALA A 61 7.48 -2.28 2.19
N ARG A 62 6.66 -1.93 1.21
CA ARG A 62 5.69 -2.87 0.60
C ARG A 62 6.38 -4.05 -0.10
N SER A 63 7.59 -3.86 -0.58
CA SER A 63 8.38 -4.88 -1.31
C SER A 63 9.40 -5.60 -0.43
N ASN A 64 10.00 -4.91 0.56
CA ASN A 64 11.02 -5.43 1.47
C ASN A 64 10.48 -5.86 2.84
N GLY A 65 9.33 -5.32 3.24
CA GLY A 65 8.71 -5.59 4.54
C GLY A 65 8.90 -4.48 5.59
N VAL A 66 9.90 -3.61 5.45
CA VAL A 66 10.18 -2.43 6.28
C VAL A 66 11.10 -1.47 5.54
N ALA A 67 11.02 -0.18 5.82
CA ALA A 67 11.89 0.85 5.25
C ALA A 67 12.32 1.89 6.30
N ALA A 68 13.35 2.67 5.96
CA ALA A 68 13.76 3.83 6.73
C ALA A 68 13.92 5.07 5.83
N LEU A 69 13.62 6.26 6.39
CA LEU A 69 13.98 7.52 5.78
C LEU A 69 14.55 8.49 6.81
N VAL A 70 15.38 9.43 6.35
CA VAL A 70 16.02 10.44 7.16
C VAL A 70 15.58 11.83 6.71
N THR A 71 15.16 12.66 7.66
CA THR A 71 14.77 14.06 7.44
C THR A 71 15.56 14.98 8.37
N THR A 72 15.60 16.28 8.04
CA THR A 72 15.98 17.30 9.00
C THR A 72 14.76 17.75 9.79
N TYR A 73 14.99 18.23 11.01
CA TYR A 73 13.94 18.65 11.94
C TYR A 73 13.00 19.71 11.37
N GLY A 74 11.76 19.62 11.71
CA GLY A 74 10.73 20.60 11.40
C GLY A 74 10.34 20.61 9.92
N VAL A 75 11.07 21.33 9.10
CA VAL A 75 10.74 21.51 7.67
C VAL A 75 10.74 20.19 6.91
N GLY A 76 11.71 19.32 7.17
CA GLY A 76 11.79 18.01 6.53
C GLY A 76 10.74 17.04 7.07
N ASP A 77 10.55 17.01 8.39
CA ASP A 77 9.52 16.20 9.03
C ASP A 77 8.11 16.54 8.52
N LEU A 78 7.79 17.84 8.46
CA LEU A 78 6.47 18.30 7.99
C LEU A 78 6.28 18.11 6.47
N SER A 79 7.34 18.16 5.69
CA SER A 79 7.30 17.80 4.28
C SER A 79 6.99 16.31 4.08
N ALA A 80 7.54 15.42 4.91
CA ALA A 80 7.33 13.97 4.84
C ALA A 80 5.99 13.50 5.42
N ILE A 81 5.32 14.32 6.24
CA ILE A 81 4.20 13.88 7.10
C ILE A 81 3.04 13.25 6.34
N ASN A 82 2.71 13.75 5.14
CA ASN A 82 1.66 13.17 4.29
C ASN A 82 1.99 11.73 3.89
N GLY A 83 3.25 11.43 3.53
CA GLY A 83 3.69 10.08 3.21
C GLY A 83 3.67 9.16 4.44
N ILE A 84 4.07 9.66 5.61
CA ILE A 84 4.02 8.91 6.89
C ILE A 84 2.58 8.62 7.30
N ALA A 85 1.67 9.60 7.16
CA ALA A 85 0.25 9.39 7.44
C ALA A 85 -0.38 8.36 6.50
N GLY A 86 -0.02 8.38 5.20
CA GLY A 86 -0.43 7.37 4.24
C GLY A 86 0.07 5.97 4.61
N ALA A 87 1.34 5.85 4.97
CA ALA A 87 1.92 4.60 5.45
C ALA A 87 1.22 4.09 6.74
N TYR A 88 0.84 5.00 7.65
CA TYR A 88 0.06 4.66 8.85
C TYR A 88 -1.33 4.14 8.50
N ALA A 89 -2.05 4.83 7.63
CA ALA A 89 -3.40 4.46 7.21
C ALA A 89 -3.42 3.09 6.50
N GLU A 90 -2.35 2.75 5.79
CA GLU A 90 -2.24 1.51 5.01
C GLU A 90 -1.36 0.43 5.65
N ASN A 91 -1.02 0.58 6.94
CA ASN A 91 -0.23 -0.39 7.71
C ASN A 91 1.10 -0.75 7.03
N VAL A 92 1.87 0.26 6.66
CA VAL A 92 3.19 0.11 6.06
C VAL A 92 4.26 0.49 7.07
N PRO A 93 5.19 -0.40 7.43
CA PRO A 93 6.20 -0.13 8.45
C PRO A 93 7.33 0.75 7.89
N VAL A 94 7.32 2.02 8.26
CA VAL A 94 8.33 3.01 7.88
C VAL A 94 8.96 3.61 9.14
N ILE A 95 10.27 3.64 9.18
CA ILE A 95 11.07 4.22 10.26
C ILE A 95 11.50 5.63 9.84
N LEU A 96 10.86 6.65 10.40
CA LEU A 96 11.26 8.04 10.19
C LEU A 96 12.30 8.44 11.22
N ILE A 97 13.51 8.78 10.76
CA ILE A 97 14.62 9.26 11.56
C ILE A 97 14.79 10.76 11.29
N SER A 98 14.55 11.58 12.28
CA SER A 98 14.70 13.03 12.19
C SER A 98 16.01 13.47 12.87
N GLY A 99 16.94 14.02 12.08
CA GLY A 99 18.08 14.74 12.65
C GLY A 99 17.58 16.03 13.28
N ILE A 100 17.77 16.20 14.58
CA ILE A 100 17.30 17.38 15.33
C ILE A 100 18.47 18.23 15.85
N PRO A 101 18.22 19.50 16.22
CA PRO A 101 19.24 20.33 16.85
C PRO A 101 19.97 19.63 18.00
N PRO A 102 21.20 20.09 18.35
CA PRO A 102 21.99 19.51 19.42
C PRO A 102 21.20 19.39 20.73
N LEU A 103 21.36 18.28 21.45
CA LEU A 103 20.61 18.00 22.66
C LEU A 103 20.72 19.11 23.72
N HIS A 104 21.90 19.76 23.82
CA HIS A 104 22.08 20.88 24.74
C HIS A 104 21.21 22.09 24.37
N ALA A 105 21.03 22.35 23.08
CA ALA A 105 20.22 23.47 22.61
C ALA A 105 18.72 23.18 22.80
N VAL A 106 18.29 21.94 22.54
CA VAL A 106 16.94 21.46 22.82
C VAL A 106 16.61 21.63 24.31
N ASN A 107 17.50 21.18 25.18
CA ASN A 107 17.30 21.26 26.64
C ASN A 107 17.25 22.70 27.20
N ARG A 108 17.87 23.66 26.51
CA ARG A 108 17.84 25.09 26.89
C ARG A 108 16.70 25.86 26.24
N GLY A 109 15.96 25.27 25.30
CA GLY A 109 14.92 25.96 24.55
C GLY A 109 15.49 27.07 23.67
N GLU A 110 16.67 26.85 23.07
CA GLU A 110 17.31 27.85 22.20
C GLU A 110 16.49 28.11 20.96
N LEU A 111 16.45 29.36 20.49
CA LEU A 111 15.67 29.77 19.32
C LEU A 111 16.46 29.48 18.04
N ILE A 112 16.25 28.33 17.44
CA ILE A 112 17.02 27.82 16.29
C ILE A 112 16.12 27.80 15.06
N HIS A 113 16.73 27.93 13.85
CA HIS A 113 16.02 27.76 12.58
C HIS A 113 15.42 26.36 12.43
N HIS A 114 14.51 26.18 11.51
CA HIS A 114 13.69 24.96 11.32
C HIS A 114 12.77 24.63 12.49
N THR A 115 12.66 25.54 13.49
CA THR A 115 11.69 25.46 14.59
C THR A 115 10.64 26.58 14.46
N LEU A 116 9.65 26.60 15.32
CA LEU A 116 8.69 27.70 15.40
C LEU A 116 9.25 28.94 16.14
N VAL A 117 10.54 28.90 16.53
CA VAL A 117 11.25 29.95 17.22
C VAL A 117 10.57 30.34 18.55
N ASP A 118 9.96 29.34 19.20
CA ASP A 118 9.25 29.48 20.50
C ASP A 118 9.95 28.75 21.66
N GLY A 119 11.08 28.07 21.35
CA GLY A 119 11.83 27.25 22.31
C GLY A 119 11.17 25.91 22.64
N ASN A 120 10.05 25.57 21.97
CA ASN A 120 9.35 24.31 22.16
C ASN A 120 9.78 23.30 21.10
N TYR A 121 10.46 22.24 21.51
CA TYR A 121 10.91 21.14 20.67
C TYR A 121 10.00 19.91 20.71
N ASP A 122 8.82 20.00 21.33
CA ASP A 122 7.85 18.90 21.40
C ASP A 122 6.74 19.02 20.35
N ASN A 123 6.61 20.17 19.69
CA ASN A 123 5.55 20.40 18.70
C ASN A 123 5.59 19.41 17.53
N ILE A 124 6.76 19.14 16.95
CA ILE A 124 6.90 18.14 15.86
C ILE A 124 6.67 16.72 16.40
N MET A 125 7.23 16.38 17.58
CA MET A 125 6.98 15.10 18.24
C MET A 125 5.48 14.87 18.47
N ASN A 126 4.76 15.90 18.95
CA ASN A 126 3.32 15.81 19.19
C ASN A 126 2.53 15.64 17.89
N CYS A 127 2.96 16.30 16.80
CA CYS A 127 2.39 16.11 15.49
C CYS A 127 2.58 14.66 14.99
N MET A 128 3.78 14.12 15.13
CA MET A 128 4.10 12.77 14.68
C MET A 128 3.42 11.66 15.50
N LYS A 129 3.01 11.92 16.74
CA LYS A 129 2.24 10.97 17.55
C LYS A 129 0.92 10.53 16.90
N GLU A 130 0.30 11.40 16.11
CA GLU A 130 -0.96 11.07 15.41
C GLU A 130 -0.78 10.06 14.28
N PHE A 131 0.44 9.95 13.73
CA PHE A 131 0.73 9.17 12.53
C PHE A 131 1.80 8.10 12.74
N THR A 132 2.20 7.85 13.99
CA THR A 132 3.19 6.83 14.34
C THR A 132 2.79 6.06 15.60
N VAL A 133 3.16 4.78 15.67
CA VAL A 133 2.78 3.91 16.81
C VAL A 133 3.76 3.97 17.97
N ALA A 134 4.97 4.46 17.74
CA ALA A 134 5.98 4.68 18.77
C ALA A 134 6.91 5.83 18.36
N GLN A 135 7.32 6.63 19.34
CA GLN A 135 8.22 7.76 19.14
C GLN A 135 9.26 7.79 20.24
N THR A 136 10.42 8.39 19.94
CA THR A 136 11.46 8.65 20.93
C THR A 136 12.30 9.85 20.52
N ARG A 137 12.86 10.57 21.54
CA ARG A 137 14.02 11.45 21.41
C ARG A 137 15.20 10.76 22.06
N LEU A 138 16.25 10.51 21.29
CA LEU A 138 17.42 9.80 21.78
C LEU A 138 18.27 10.70 22.68
N THR A 139 18.84 10.06 23.69
CA THR A 139 19.92 10.58 24.55
C THR A 139 20.98 9.49 24.69
N PRO A 140 22.21 9.79 25.12
CA PRO A 140 23.21 8.74 25.35
C PRO A 140 22.76 7.65 26.34
N GLU A 141 21.90 8.02 27.32
CA GLU A 141 21.43 7.08 28.35
C GLU A 141 20.31 6.16 27.87
N ASN A 142 19.47 6.60 26.94
CA ASN A 142 18.29 5.83 26.50
C ASN A 142 18.47 5.16 25.14
N ALA A 143 19.48 5.54 24.35
CA ALA A 143 19.57 5.20 22.92
C ALA A 143 19.49 3.69 22.66
N ALA A 144 20.24 2.88 23.41
CA ALA A 144 20.27 1.41 23.22
C ALA A 144 18.87 0.78 23.39
N PHE A 145 18.17 1.17 24.45
CA PHE A 145 16.84 0.62 24.76
C PHE A 145 15.76 1.18 23.80
N GLU A 146 15.77 2.48 23.57
CA GLU A 146 14.73 3.16 22.79
C GLU A 146 14.79 2.80 21.30
N ILE A 147 15.98 2.65 20.72
CA ILE A 147 16.13 2.17 19.35
C ILE A 147 15.48 0.79 19.22
N ASP A 148 15.86 -0.18 20.04
CA ASP A 148 15.31 -1.52 19.99
C ASP A 148 13.80 -1.55 20.23
N ARG A 149 13.29 -0.75 21.19
CA ARG A 149 11.86 -0.65 21.51
C ARG A 149 11.05 -0.13 20.32
N VAL A 150 11.49 0.99 19.74
CA VAL A 150 10.75 1.64 18.65
C VAL A 150 10.77 0.78 17.38
N LEU A 151 11.91 0.22 17.02
CA LEU A 151 12.03 -0.67 15.86
C LEU A 151 11.18 -1.93 16.02
N LYS A 152 11.18 -2.55 17.20
CA LYS A 152 10.33 -3.70 17.51
C LYS A 152 8.85 -3.35 17.39
N GLN A 153 8.44 -2.16 17.85
CA GLN A 153 7.06 -1.71 17.74
C GLN A 153 6.64 -1.51 16.28
N CYS A 154 7.52 -0.98 15.43
CA CYS A 154 7.30 -0.89 13.98
C CYS A 154 6.99 -2.25 13.35
N LEU A 155 7.79 -3.28 13.67
CA LEU A 155 7.60 -4.63 13.16
C LEU A 155 6.30 -5.28 13.63
N ILE A 156 5.98 -5.15 14.93
CA ILE A 156 4.78 -5.76 15.51
C ILE A 156 3.53 -5.14 14.94
N SER A 157 3.47 -3.81 14.90
CA SER A 157 2.27 -3.06 14.48
C SER A 157 2.14 -2.92 12.97
N ARG A 158 3.23 -3.17 12.21
CA ARG A 158 3.30 -2.91 10.77
C ARG A 158 2.90 -1.47 10.41
N ARG A 159 3.38 -0.50 11.19
CA ARG A 159 3.06 0.92 11.06
C ARG A 159 4.28 1.79 11.31
N PRO A 160 4.25 3.06 10.87
CA PRO A 160 5.37 3.97 11.04
C PRO A 160 5.73 4.24 12.49
N VAL A 161 7.01 4.55 12.70
CA VAL A 161 7.59 4.99 13.96
C VAL A 161 8.47 6.23 13.74
N TYR A 162 8.75 7.00 14.80
CA TYR A 162 9.49 8.24 14.72
C TYR A 162 10.64 8.28 15.72
N ILE A 163 11.85 8.57 15.25
CA ILE A 163 13.06 8.66 16.05
C ILE A 163 13.67 10.05 15.86
N GLN A 164 13.74 10.87 16.91
CA GLN A 164 14.52 12.08 16.94
C GLN A 164 15.96 11.78 17.36
N LEU A 165 16.91 12.08 16.49
CA LEU A 165 18.34 11.86 16.69
C LEU A 165 19.05 13.22 16.76
N PRO A 166 19.41 13.72 17.98
CA PRO A 166 20.18 14.95 18.13
C PRO A 166 21.53 14.88 17.43
N SER A 167 21.89 15.97 16.73
CA SER A 167 23.08 16.02 15.87
C SER A 167 24.40 15.87 16.63
N ASP A 168 24.42 16.22 17.92
CA ASP A 168 25.63 16.18 18.79
C ASP A 168 25.84 14.82 19.48
N ILE A 169 24.94 13.84 19.31
CA ILE A 169 25.07 12.54 19.99
C ILE A 169 25.39 11.37 19.07
N THR A 170 25.34 11.54 17.76
CA THR A 170 25.50 10.45 16.78
C THR A 170 26.80 9.67 16.98
N HIS A 171 27.90 10.35 17.28
CA HIS A 171 29.25 9.77 17.52
C HIS A 171 29.55 9.42 18.97
N ILE A 172 28.59 9.62 19.88
CA ILE A 172 28.79 9.22 21.29
C ILE A 172 28.72 7.68 21.36
N LYS A 173 29.76 7.10 22.00
CA LYS A 173 29.84 5.67 22.23
C LYS A 173 29.04 5.26 23.44
N ILE A 174 28.17 4.28 23.26
CA ILE A 174 27.34 3.68 24.30
C ILE A 174 27.69 2.20 24.46
N ASP A 175 27.50 1.67 25.66
CA ASP A 175 27.65 0.23 25.90
C ASP A 175 26.34 -0.51 25.59
N VAL A 176 26.39 -1.42 24.65
CA VAL A 176 25.21 -2.17 24.18
C VAL A 176 25.44 -3.69 24.32
N ASP A 177 24.35 -4.42 24.50
CA ASP A 177 24.38 -5.88 24.36
C ASP A 177 24.68 -6.23 22.90
N ALA A 178 25.64 -7.14 22.66
CA ALA A 178 26.02 -7.60 21.33
C ALA A 178 24.97 -8.52 20.67
N LYS A 179 23.81 -8.75 21.31
CA LYS A 179 22.74 -9.55 20.73
C LYS A 179 22.03 -8.83 19.60
N PRO A 180 21.61 -9.55 18.54
CA PRO A 180 20.79 -8.98 17.49
C PRO A 180 19.43 -8.52 18.03
N LEU A 181 18.77 -7.63 17.29
CA LEU A 181 17.43 -7.15 17.60
C LEU A 181 16.45 -8.32 17.79
N ASP A 182 15.73 -8.31 18.90
CA ASP A 182 14.66 -9.29 19.13
C ASP A 182 13.44 -9.01 18.24
N LYS A 183 13.36 -9.72 17.12
CA LYS A 183 12.26 -9.62 16.13
C LYS A 183 11.06 -10.51 16.43
N ARG A 184 11.04 -11.18 17.58
CA ARG A 184 9.92 -12.08 17.94
C ARG A 184 8.65 -11.28 18.16
N ILE A 185 7.58 -11.69 17.48
CA ILE A 185 6.23 -11.21 17.70
C ILE A 185 5.58 -11.96 18.87
N PRO A 186 4.59 -11.34 19.56
CA PRO A 186 3.82 -12.03 20.59
C PRO A 186 3.17 -13.31 20.03
N LYS A 187 3.19 -14.38 20.80
CA LYS A 187 2.55 -15.65 20.44
C LYS A 187 1.21 -15.78 21.13
N SER A 188 0.33 -16.58 20.53
CA SER A 188 -0.95 -16.97 21.12
C SER A 188 -0.76 -17.81 22.38
N ASP A 189 -1.62 -17.61 23.38
CA ASP A 189 -1.74 -18.60 24.46
C ASP A 189 -2.26 -19.93 23.89
N PRO A 190 -1.57 -21.08 24.14
CA PRO A 190 -1.94 -22.34 23.52
C PRO A 190 -3.35 -22.85 23.90
N GLN A 191 -3.82 -22.58 25.12
CA GLN A 191 -5.15 -23.02 25.57
C GLN A 191 -6.23 -22.17 24.92
N LEU A 192 -6.00 -20.85 24.84
CA LEU A 192 -6.91 -19.93 24.19
C LEU A 192 -6.98 -20.19 22.67
N LEU A 193 -5.85 -20.48 22.03
CA LEU A 193 -5.79 -20.86 20.62
C LEU A 193 -6.60 -22.13 20.34
N GLU A 194 -6.45 -23.15 21.19
CA GLU A 194 -7.21 -24.41 21.06
C GLU A 194 -8.72 -24.19 21.23
N LEU A 195 -9.11 -23.36 22.19
CA LEU A 195 -10.52 -23.00 22.40
C LEU A 195 -11.10 -22.25 21.18
N ALA A 196 -10.37 -21.26 20.69
CA ALA A 196 -10.76 -20.47 19.52
C ALA A 196 -10.89 -21.35 18.25
N LEU A 197 -9.95 -22.29 18.05
CA LEU A 197 -10.01 -23.23 16.94
C LEU A 197 -11.20 -24.18 17.03
N ASN A 198 -11.54 -24.67 18.22
CA ASN A 198 -12.70 -25.53 18.42
C ASN A 198 -13.99 -24.82 18.05
N GLU A 199 -14.16 -23.60 18.50
CA GLU A 199 -15.36 -22.80 18.23
C GLU A 199 -15.43 -22.41 16.75
N PHE A 200 -14.34 -21.91 16.18
CA PHE A 200 -14.28 -21.57 14.76
C PHE A 200 -14.62 -22.77 13.86
N CYS A 201 -14.03 -23.94 14.14
CA CYS A 201 -14.31 -25.15 13.38
C CYS A 201 -15.76 -25.59 13.50
N ALA A 202 -16.40 -25.45 14.67
CA ALA A 202 -17.79 -25.79 14.85
C ALA A 202 -18.70 -24.92 13.95
N GLU A 203 -18.46 -23.61 13.93
CA GLU A 203 -19.18 -22.68 13.05
C GLU A 203 -18.94 -22.97 11.57
N LEU A 204 -17.68 -23.13 11.18
CA LEU A 204 -17.31 -23.42 9.79
C LEU A 204 -17.93 -24.74 9.30
N TYR A 205 -17.95 -25.80 10.15
CA TYR A 205 -18.52 -27.10 9.76
C TYR A 205 -20.05 -27.08 9.68
N SER A 206 -20.71 -26.20 10.39
CA SER A 206 -22.17 -26.00 10.31
C SER A 206 -22.58 -25.20 9.06
N ALA A 207 -21.66 -24.42 8.50
CA ALA A 207 -21.93 -23.52 7.39
C ALA A 207 -22.15 -24.27 6.07
N LYS A 208 -23.18 -23.85 5.33
CA LYS A 208 -23.47 -24.34 3.97
C LYS A 208 -22.74 -23.54 2.91
N ARG A 209 -22.59 -22.24 3.12
CA ARG A 209 -21.99 -21.26 2.18
C ARG A 209 -20.95 -20.40 2.87
N PRO A 210 -19.85 -20.98 3.40
CA PRO A 210 -18.75 -20.20 3.95
C PRO A 210 -18.07 -19.40 2.84
N ALA A 211 -17.53 -18.21 3.17
CA ALA A 211 -16.74 -17.40 2.24
C ALA A 211 -15.64 -16.63 2.98
N PHE A 212 -14.52 -16.32 2.32
CA PHE A 212 -13.54 -15.38 2.81
C PHE A 212 -13.74 -13.99 2.20
N LEU A 213 -13.59 -12.96 3.03
CA LEU A 213 -13.39 -11.58 2.62
C LEU A 213 -11.98 -11.16 3.06
N ILE A 214 -11.07 -11.04 2.09
CA ILE A 214 -9.63 -10.85 2.36
C ILE A 214 -9.27 -9.37 2.19
N ASP A 215 -8.60 -8.80 3.18
CA ASP A 215 -8.10 -7.43 3.14
C ASP A 215 -6.59 -7.38 3.37
N HIS A 216 -6.07 -6.19 3.43
CA HIS A 216 -4.68 -5.77 3.51
C HIS A 216 -3.84 -6.54 4.55
N THR A 217 -4.42 -6.89 5.70
CA THR A 217 -3.75 -7.71 6.73
C THR A 217 -3.15 -8.99 6.14
N ALA A 218 -3.85 -9.64 5.22
CA ALA A 218 -3.34 -10.85 4.56
C ALA A 218 -2.05 -10.59 3.76
N LYS A 219 -1.93 -9.41 3.15
CA LYS A 219 -0.72 -8.98 2.42
C LYS A 219 0.41 -8.65 3.37
N VAL A 220 0.15 -7.83 4.36
CA VAL A 220 1.13 -7.30 5.33
C VAL A 220 1.79 -8.43 6.14
N TYR A 221 1.04 -9.48 6.46
CA TYR A 221 1.54 -10.64 7.22
C TYR A 221 1.86 -11.86 6.35
N GLY A 222 1.83 -11.72 5.02
CA GLY A 222 2.20 -12.81 4.10
C GLY A 222 1.28 -14.04 4.16
N LEU A 223 -0.01 -13.86 4.43
CA LEU A 223 -0.97 -14.94 4.70
C LEU A 223 -1.54 -15.59 3.43
N GLY A 224 -1.25 -15.06 2.24
CA GLY A 224 -1.85 -15.50 0.98
C GLY A 224 -1.73 -17.01 0.76
N LYS A 225 -0.54 -17.58 1.00
CA LYS A 225 -0.29 -19.01 0.78
C LYS A 225 -1.13 -19.90 1.70
N VAL A 226 -1.18 -19.61 3.00
CA VAL A 226 -1.96 -20.41 3.95
C VAL A 226 -3.45 -20.26 3.71
N LEU A 227 -3.92 -19.08 3.33
CA LEU A 227 -5.31 -18.82 2.97
C LEU A 227 -5.71 -19.60 1.72
N ALA A 228 -4.88 -19.62 0.67
CA ALA A 228 -5.11 -20.43 -0.53
C ALA A 228 -5.25 -21.93 -0.19
N GLN A 229 -4.36 -22.46 0.64
CA GLN A 229 -4.41 -23.85 1.06
C GLN A 229 -5.67 -24.18 1.89
N ILE A 230 -6.11 -23.27 2.75
CA ILE A 230 -7.36 -23.43 3.52
C ILE A 230 -8.56 -23.39 2.57
N ALA A 231 -8.60 -22.40 1.66
CA ALA A 231 -9.66 -22.23 0.69
C ALA A 231 -9.83 -23.47 -0.20
N GLU A 232 -8.74 -24.03 -0.71
CA GLU A 232 -8.73 -25.25 -1.51
C GLU A 232 -9.18 -26.47 -0.68
N LYS A 233 -8.60 -26.65 0.52
CA LYS A 233 -8.87 -27.83 1.36
C LYS A 233 -10.33 -27.92 1.79
N TYR A 234 -10.98 -26.79 2.07
CA TYR A 234 -12.36 -26.75 2.55
C TYR A 234 -13.35 -26.21 1.50
N ASN A 235 -12.90 -25.95 0.27
CA ASN A 235 -13.70 -25.42 -0.83
C ASN A 235 -14.43 -24.12 -0.44
N ILE A 236 -13.66 -23.11 0.02
CA ILE A 236 -14.18 -21.80 0.45
C ILE A 236 -13.95 -20.78 -0.67
N PRO A 237 -14.98 -20.24 -1.30
CA PRO A 237 -14.83 -19.12 -2.23
C PRO A 237 -14.33 -17.88 -1.49
N TYR A 238 -13.58 -17.02 -2.19
CA TYR A 238 -13.04 -15.81 -1.60
C TYR A 238 -13.14 -14.60 -2.51
N ALA A 239 -13.36 -13.44 -1.90
CA ALA A 239 -13.21 -12.14 -2.54
C ALA A 239 -12.18 -11.31 -1.79
N CYS A 240 -11.55 -10.37 -2.49
CA CYS A 240 -10.61 -9.43 -1.91
C CYS A 240 -11.23 -8.02 -1.86
N LEU A 241 -10.84 -7.22 -0.86
CA LEU A 241 -10.98 -5.77 -0.93
C LEU A 241 -9.89 -5.19 -1.86
N CYS A 242 -10.06 -3.98 -2.34
CA CYS A 242 -9.12 -3.35 -3.28
C CYS A 242 -7.68 -3.26 -2.75
N THR A 243 -7.52 -3.17 -1.43
CA THR A 243 -6.25 -3.17 -0.70
C THR A 243 -5.52 -4.51 -0.68
N ALA A 244 -6.21 -5.61 -1.00
CA ALA A 244 -5.69 -6.98 -1.01
C ALA A 244 -5.60 -7.58 -2.42
N LYS A 245 -5.56 -6.75 -3.44
CA LYS A 245 -5.38 -7.17 -4.83
C LYS A 245 -4.15 -8.07 -4.98
N ASN A 246 -4.32 -9.24 -5.58
CA ASN A 246 -3.28 -10.25 -5.85
C ASN A 246 -2.55 -10.82 -4.61
N VAL A 247 -3.16 -10.75 -3.43
CA VAL A 247 -2.63 -11.38 -2.22
C VAL A 247 -2.78 -12.90 -2.25
N ILE A 248 -3.79 -13.38 -2.95
CA ILE A 248 -4.13 -14.78 -3.15
C ILE A 248 -4.33 -14.99 -4.66
N ASP A 249 -4.14 -16.21 -5.13
CA ASP A 249 -4.23 -16.55 -6.56
C ASP A 249 -5.61 -16.18 -7.14
N GLU A 250 -5.61 -15.24 -8.08
CA GLU A 250 -6.83 -14.75 -8.76
C GLU A 250 -7.24 -15.64 -9.94
N SER A 251 -6.40 -16.58 -10.36
CA SER A 251 -6.73 -17.55 -11.40
C SER A 251 -7.53 -18.76 -10.89
N SER A 252 -7.63 -18.90 -9.57
CA SER A 252 -8.38 -19.99 -8.93
C SER A 252 -9.88 -19.89 -9.19
N ASP A 253 -10.54 -21.01 -9.44
CA ASP A 253 -12.01 -21.11 -9.55
C ASP A 253 -12.76 -20.66 -8.27
N LEU A 254 -12.06 -20.56 -7.14
CA LEU A 254 -12.61 -20.07 -5.88
C LEU A 254 -12.59 -18.54 -5.78
N TYR A 255 -11.84 -17.86 -6.64
CA TYR A 255 -11.79 -16.40 -6.64
C TYR A 255 -13.08 -15.79 -7.18
N ALA A 256 -13.71 -14.95 -6.38
CA ALA A 256 -14.97 -14.31 -6.73
C ALA A 256 -14.80 -12.87 -7.27
N GLY A 257 -13.60 -12.29 -7.17
CA GLY A 257 -13.32 -10.92 -7.61
C GLY A 257 -13.10 -9.94 -6.46
N ILE A 258 -13.07 -8.64 -6.80
CA ILE A 258 -12.98 -7.56 -5.81
C ILE A 258 -14.36 -7.22 -5.29
N TYR A 259 -14.50 -7.19 -3.94
CA TYR A 259 -15.72 -6.76 -3.27
C TYR A 259 -15.66 -5.26 -2.95
N ALA A 260 -16.74 -4.55 -3.26
CA ALA A 260 -16.94 -3.12 -2.98
C ALA A 260 -18.44 -2.81 -2.82
N GLY A 261 -19.14 -3.52 -1.94
CA GLY A 261 -20.58 -3.31 -1.71
C GLY A 261 -21.40 -3.33 -3.00
N ASN A 262 -22.20 -2.28 -3.25
CA ASN A 262 -23.02 -2.16 -4.46
C ASN A 262 -22.22 -1.96 -5.76
N ALA A 263 -20.96 -1.53 -5.68
CA ALA A 263 -20.08 -1.41 -6.84
C ALA A 263 -19.47 -2.75 -7.29
N SER A 264 -19.62 -3.82 -6.49
CA SER A 264 -19.15 -5.16 -6.82
C SER A 264 -19.82 -5.74 -8.07
N GLN A 265 -19.15 -6.70 -8.69
CA GLN A 265 -19.82 -7.58 -9.65
C GLN A 265 -20.94 -8.38 -8.93
N PRO A 266 -22.09 -8.63 -9.60
CA PRO A 266 -23.23 -9.29 -8.96
C PRO A 266 -22.89 -10.60 -8.27
N LYS A 267 -22.09 -11.46 -8.92
CA LYS A 267 -21.65 -12.76 -8.38
C LYS A 267 -20.78 -12.61 -7.14
N THR A 268 -19.85 -11.65 -7.14
CA THR A 268 -18.98 -11.35 -5.99
C THR A 268 -19.83 -10.90 -4.80
N LYS A 269 -20.76 -9.96 -5.04
CA LYS A 269 -21.70 -9.46 -4.03
C LYS A 269 -22.54 -10.59 -3.44
N GLU A 270 -23.09 -11.45 -4.29
CA GLU A 270 -23.89 -12.61 -3.86
C GLU A 270 -23.11 -13.55 -2.95
N ILE A 271 -21.88 -13.95 -3.35
CA ILE A 271 -21.03 -14.85 -2.57
C ILE A 271 -20.75 -14.29 -1.18
N ILE A 272 -20.43 -13.00 -1.08
CA ILE A 272 -20.07 -12.36 0.18
C ILE A 272 -21.32 -12.09 1.05
N GLU A 273 -22.34 -11.44 0.52
CA GLU A 273 -23.49 -10.99 1.32
C GLU A 273 -24.50 -12.12 1.61
N GLN A 274 -24.52 -13.20 0.83
CA GLN A 274 -25.36 -14.37 1.04
C GLN A 274 -24.62 -15.49 1.81
N SER A 275 -23.37 -15.27 2.23
CA SER A 275 -22.62 -16.20 3.07
C SER A 275 -23.34 -16.40 4.41
N ASP A 276 -23.37 -17.64 4.89
CA ASP A 276 -23.90 -17.98 6.23
C ASP A 276 -22.76 -18.09 7.28
N CYS A 277 -21.51 -18.02 6.83
CA CYS A 277 -20.31 -17.91 7.67
C CYS A 277 -19.27 -17.11 6.86
N LEU A 278 -19.34 -15.79 6.93
CA LEU A 278 -18.37 -14.89 6.29
C LEU A 278 -17.18 -14.68 7.22
N ILE A 279 -15.99 -14.99 6.73
CA ILE A 279 -14.75 -14.89 7.49
C ILE A 279 -13.92 -13.73 6.91
N GLY A 280 -13.85 -12.62 7.65
CA GLY A 280 -13.03 -11.46 7.31
C GLY A 280 -11.59 -11.66 7.77
N ILE A 281 -10.64 -11.52 6.87
CA ILE A 281 -9.20 -11.59 7.14
C ILE A 281 -8.66 -10.16 7.23
N GLY A 282 -8.73 -9.59 8.45
CA GLY A 282 -8.37 -8.20 8.71
C GLY A 282 -9.19 -7.18 7.92
N ALA A 283 -10.44 -7.51 7.60
CA ALA A 283 -11.27 -6.69 6.75
C ALA A 283 -11.60 -5.34 7.42
N ARG A 284 -11.30 -4.25 6.71
CA ARG A 284 -11.60 -2.87 7.11
C ARG A 284 -12.76 -2.36 6.25
N PHE A 285 -13.88 -2.09 6.91
CA PHE A 285 -15.10 -1.61 6.24
C PHE A 285 -15.04 -0.10 6.00
N SER A 286 -14.03 0.35 5.23
CA SER A 286 -13.93 1.74 4.79
C SER A 286 -14.97 2.05 3.70
N ASP A 287 -15.14 3.33 3.40
CA ASP A 287 -15.93 3.82 2.28
C ASP A 287 -15.53 3.17 0.95
N VAL A 288 -14.24 3.23 0.59
CA VAL A 288 -13.70 2.62 -0.63
C VAL A 288 -13.91 1.11 -0.67
N GLY A 289 -13.62 0.42 0.45
CA GLY A 289 -13.74 -1.04 0.54
C GLY A 289 -15.18 -1.57 0.50
N THR A 290 -16.15 -0.72 0.86
CA THR A 290 -17.57 -1.12 0.98
C THR A 290 -18.49 -0.45 -0.04
N GLY A 291 -17.92 0.31 -1.00
CA GLY A 291 -18.70 1.12 -1.93
C GLY A 291 -19.58 2.09 -1.16
N PHE A 292 -18.96 2.95 -0.35
CA PHE A 292 -19.58 3.95 0.50
C PHE A 292 -20.67 3.37 1.43
N PHE A 293 -20.26 2.34 2.20
CA PHE A 293 -21.09 1.67 3.22
C PHE A 293 -22.38 1.06 2.67
N SER A 294 -22.39 0.71 1.38
CA SER A 294 -23.54 0.07 0.71
C SER A 294 -23.61 -1.45 0.92
N HIS A 295 -22.66 -2.02 1.67
CA HIS A 295 -22.61 -3.45 1.99
C HIS A 295 -23.77 -3.91 2.85
N GLN A 296 -24.15 -5.20 2.72
CA GLN A 296 -25.25 -5.85 3.46
C GLN A 296 -24.72 -7.07 4.25
N ILE A 297 -23.54 -6.92 4.85
CA ILE A 297 -22.89 -7.99 5.64
C ILE A 297 -23.50 -8.00 7.04
N ARG A 298 -24.02 -9.16 7.45
CA ARG A 298 -24.70 -9.34 8.73
C ARG A 298 -23.73 -9.71 9.84
N LYS A 299 -23.86 -9.09 11.02
CA LYS A 299 -23.02 -9.34 12.20
C LYS A 299 -23.11 -10.77 12.71
N ASP A 300 -24.33 -11.34 12.71
CA ASP A 300 -24.61 -12.70 13.18
C ASP A 300 -24.07 -13.82 12.28
N ARG A 301 -23.38 -13.46 11.19
CA ARG A 301 -22.76 -14.38 10.23
C ARG A 301 -21.32 -14.02 9.91
N TYR A 302 -20.74 -13.11 10.68
CA TYR A 302 -19.41 -12.56 10.42
C TYR A 302 -18.41 -12.97 11.50
N ILE A 303 -17.31 -13.59 11.07
CA ILE A 303 -16.14 -13.90 11.91
C ILE A 303 -15.02 -12.94 11.49
N ASP A 304 -14.44 -12.22 12.43
CA ASP A 304 -13.40 -11.21 12.21
C ASP A 304 -12.05 -11.70 12.72
N LEU A 305 -11.12 -11.97 11.80
CA LEU A 305 -9.74 -12.28 12.12
C LEU A 305 -8.87 -11.02 11.93
N LYS A 306 -8.40 -10.45 13.03
CA LYS A 306 -7.41 -9.39 13.07
C LYS A 306 -6.04 -9.94 13.50
N GLN A 307 -5.03 -9.09 13.49
CA GLN A 307 -3.64 -9.51 13.78
C GLN A 307 -3.51 -10.29 15.11
N TYR A 308 -4.15 -9.80 16.18
CA TYR A 308 -4.09 -10.39 17.53
C TYR A 308 -5.46 -10.60 18.15
N ASP A 309 -6.51 -10.49 17.36
CA ASP A 309 -7.89 -10.66 17.82
C ASP A 309 -8.68 -11.53 16.86
N LEU A 310 -9.41 -12.48 17.40
CA LEU A 310 -10.43 -13.24 16.69
C LEU A 310 -11.77 -12.98 17.35
N THR A 311 -12.73 -12.49 16.57
CA THR A 311 -14.13 -12.35 17.03
C THR A 311 -15.02 -13.30 16.24
N ILE A 312 -15.68 -14.20 16.92
CA ILE A 312 -16.68 -15.12 16.36
C ILE A 312 -18.05 -14.60 16.81
N TYR A 313 -18.76 -13.93 15.89
CA TYR A 313 -20.03 -13.24 16.13
C TYR A 313 -19.96 -12.21 17.28
N ASP A 314 -20.28 -12.60 18.51
CA ASP A 314 -20.27 -11.76 19.73
C ASP A 314 -19.15 -12.13 20.73
N ARG A 315 -18.38 -13.19 20.44
CA ARG A 315 -17.32 -13.70 21.32
C ARG A 315 -15.94 -13.28 20.83
N ASN A 316 -15.19 -12.57 21.67
CA ASN A 316 -13.84 -12.13 21.36
C ASN A 316 -12.79 -13.01 22.05
N PHE A 317 -11.74 -13.38 21.29
CA PHE A 317 -10.54 -14.10 21.71
C PHE A 317 -9.32 -13.17 21.48
N ALA A 318 -9.04 -12.32 22.47
CA ALA A 318 -7.91 -11.38 22.41
C ALA A 318 -6.57 -12.11 22.58
N GLY A 319 -5.55 -11.68 21.83
CA GLY A 319 -4.21 -12.25 21.90
C GLY A 319 -4.00 -13.49 21.02
N ILE A 320 -4.90 -13.77 20.09
CA ILE A 320 -4.71 -14.82 19.07
C ILE A 320 -3.95 -14.24 17.89
N GLU A 321 -2.71 -14.71 17.67
CA GLU A 321 -1.89 -14.32 16.52
C GLU A 321 -2.42 -15.00 15.25
N ILE A 322 -2.70 -14.19 14.22
CA ILE A 322 -3.44 -14.62 13.02
C ILE A 322 -2.71 -15.72 12.22
N ALA A 323 -1.38 -15.65 12.07
CA ALA A 323 -0.63 -16.64 11.28
C ALA A 323 -0.54 -17.98 12.02
N GLU A 324 -0.38 -17.96 13.36
CA GLU A 324 -0.45 -19.17 14.20
C GLU A 324 -1.84 -19.81 14.10
N PHE A 325 -2.91 -18.98 14.20
CA PHE A 325 -4.27 -19.47 14.08
C PHE A 325 -4.54 -20.12 12.72
N LEU A 326 -4.21 -19.45 11.61
CA LEU A 326 -4.45 -19.98 10.27
C LEU A 326 -3.61 -21.24 10.00
N THR A 327 -2.37 -21.29 10.49
CA THR A 327 -1.51 -22.48 10.36
C THR A 327 -2.10 -23.68 11.11
N ALA A 328 -2.54 -23.48 12.36
CA ALA A 328 -3.18 -24.51 13.15
C ALA A 328 -4.53 -24.93 12.56
N LEU A 329 -5.32 -23.98 12.04
CA LEU A 329 -6.56 -24.25 11.34
C LEU A 329 -6.33 -25.15 10.12
N LEU A 330 -5.34 -24.84 9.28
CA LEU A 330 -5.02 -25.65 8.10
C LEU A 330 -4.71 -27.11 8.45
N GLN A 331 -3.97 -27.33 9.55
CA GLN A 331 -3.66 -28.69 10.03
C GLN A 331 -4.91 -29.43 10.50
N ARG A 332 -5.83 -28.72 11.16
CA ARG A 332 -7.04 -29.28 11.79
C ARG A 332 -8.20 -29.53 10.84
N LEU A 333 -8.30 -28.74 9.77
CA LEU A 333 -9.42 -28.79 8.82
C LEU A 333 -9.54 -30.18 8.18
N LYS A 334 -10.79 -30.66 8.11
CA LYS A 334 -11.16 -31.81 7.27
C LYS A 334 -11.24 -31.35 5.81
N THR A 335 -10.95 -32.24 4.88
CA THR A 335 -11.18 -31.96 3.45
C THR A 335 -12.68 -31.97 3.19
N ARG A 336 -13.19 -30.93 2.51
CA ARG A 336 -14.57 -30.89 2.02
C ARG A 336 -14.57 -31.22 0.55
N GLU A 337 -15.35 -32.24 0.14
CA GLU A 337 -15.48 -32.61 -1.25
C GLU A 337 -16.07 -31.46 -2.05
N ARG A 338 -15.52 -31.25 -3.24
CA ARG A 338 -15.98 -30.22 -4.18
C ARG A 338 -17.09 -30.82 -5.03
N GLU A 339 -18.30 -30.29 -4.94
CA GLU A 339 -19.29 -30.55 -5.97
C GLU A 339 -18.78 -29.96 -7.30
N PRO A 340 -18.79 -30.71 -8.40
CA PRO A 340 -18.33 -30.21 -9.69
C PRO A 340 -19.22 -29.03 -10.11
N LYS A 341 -18.72 -27.81 -9.96
CA LYS A 341 -19.37 -26.63 -10.57
C LYS A 341 -19.09 -26.67 -12.06
N SER A 342 -20.14 -26.74 -12.86
CA SER A 342 -20.06 -26.36 -14.27
C SER A 342 -19.77 -24.86 -14.33
N CYS A 343 -18.50 -24.48 -14.37
CA CYS A 343 -18.09 -23.13 -14.72
C CYS A 343 -18.33 -22.93 -16.21
N SER A 344 -19.52 -22.54 -16.60
CA SER A 344 -19.68 -21.79 -17.83
C SER A 344 -19.12 -20.38 -17.53
N ALA A 345 -17.85 -20.17 -17.84
CA ALA A 345 -17.38 -18.84 -18.13
C ALA A 345 -18.31 -18.31 -19.22
N SER A 346 -19.17 -17.37 -18.89
CA SER A 346 -19.88 -16.61 -19.92
C SER A 346 -18.79 -15.84 -20.64
N SER A 347 -18.33 -16.38 -21.76
CA SER A 347 -17.52 -15.65 -22.72
C SER A 347 -18.38 -14.53 -23.29
N VAL A 348 -18.44 -13.41 -22.60
CA VAL A 348 -18.81 -12.16 -23.26
C VAL A 348 -17.75 -12.02 -24.34
N GLN A 349 -18.13 -12.15 -25.63
CA GLN A 349 -17.22 -11.87 -26.73
C GLN A 349 -16.71 -10.45 -26.53
N ALA A 350 -15.44 -10.35 -26.18
CA ALA A 350 -14.82 -9.04 -26.01
C ALA A 350 -14.81 -8.34 -27.39
N PRO A 351 -15.12 -7.05 -27.46
CA PRO A 351 -15.14 -6.32 -28.74
C PRO A 351 -13.80 -6.46 -29.44
N GLU A 352 -13.80 -6.74 -30.73
CA GLU A 352 -12.61 -6.71 -31.57
C GLU A 352 -12.29 -5.25 -31.87
N TYR A 353 -11.03 -4.87 -31.74
CA TYR A 353 -10.52 -3.53 -32.08
C TYR A 353 -9.68 -3.59 -33.35
N SER A 354 -9.88 -2.63 -34.24
CA SER A 354 -9.02 -2.40 -35.40
C SER A 354 -7.74 -1.66 -34.96
N GLU A 355 -6.63 -1.91 -35.67
CA GLU A 355 -5.36 -1.20 -35.45
C GLU A 355 -5.47 0.33 -35.58
N GLN A 356 -6.45 0.82 -36.38
CA GLN A 356 -6.72 2.26 -36.59
C GLN A 356 -7.66 2.86 -35.55
N ASP A 357 -8.30 2.05 -34.71
CA ASP A 357 -9.21 2.56 -33.68
C ASP A 357 -8.43 3.45 -32.69
N SER A 358 -9.05 4.55 -32.29
CA SER A 358 -8.51 5.39 -31.22
C SER A 358 -8.38 4.59 -29.94
N LEU A 359 -7.32 4.86 -29.18
CA LEU A 359 -7.08 4.18 -27.91
C LEU A 359 -8.17 4.54 -26.90
N THR A 360 -8.73 3.53 -26.24
CA THR A 360 -9.70 3.67 -25.14
C THR A 360 -9.25 2.89 -23.93
N GLN A 361 -9.81 3.18 -22.74
CA GLN A 361 -9.57 2.41 -21.50
C GLN A 361 -9.84 0.92 -21.73
N ALA A 362 -10.94 0.57 -22.40
CA ALA A 362 -11.31 -0.81 -22.64
C ALA A 362 -10.29 -1.55 -23.54
N ALA A 363 -9.82 -0.92 -24.61
CA ALA A 363 -8.80 -1.49 -25.51
C ALA A 363 -7.44 -1.61 -24.79
N LEU A 364 -7.04 -0.56 -24.06
CA LEU A 364 -5.82 -0.53 -23.25
C LEU A 364 -5.76 -1.72 -22.29
N TRP A 365 -6.75 -1.85 -21.43
CA TRP A 365 -6.71 -2.86 -20.36
C TRP A 365 -6.88 -4.30 -20.87
N ARG A 366 -7.54 -4.46 -22.02
CA ARG A 366 -7.54 -5.75 -22.72
C ARG A 366 -6.13 -6.14 -23.17
N ALA A 367 -5.39 -5.23 -23.79
CA ALA A 367 -4.00 -5.47 -24.20
C ALA A 367 -3.10 -5.74 -22.99
N MET A 368 -3.25 -4.94 -21.90
CA MET A 368 -2.47 -5.11 -20.68
C MET A 368 -2.68 -6.45 -19.99
N SER A 369 -3.88 -7.03 -20.04
CA SER A 369 -4.14 -8.37 -19.47
C SER A 369 -3.29 -9.47 -20.11
N GLY A 370 -2.88 -9.30 -21.38
CA GLY A 370 -1.94 -10.20 -22.08
C GLY A 370 -0.46 -9.82 -21.90
N PHE A 371 -0.18 -8.57 -21.55
CA PHE A 371 1.18 -8.05 -21.38
C PHE A 371 1.79 -8.36 -20.01
N PHE A 372 0.96 -8.47 -18.97
CA PHE A 372 1.43 -8.79 -17.62
C PHE A 372 1.97 -10.22 -17.53
N LYS A 373 3.07 -10.39 -16.79
CA LYS A 373 3.75 -11.68 -16.62
C LYS A 373 3.84 -12.06 -15.15
N ALA A 374 4.08 -13.34 -14.92
CA ALA A 374 4.47 -13.82 -13.60
C ALA A 374 5.70 -13.06 -13.09
N ASN A 375 5.73 -12.77 -11.79
CA ASN A 375 6.76 -12.00 -11.11
C ASN A 375 6.87 -10.50 -11.52
N ASP A 376 5.95 -9.94 -12.28
CA ASP A 376 5.89 -8.48 -12.45
C ASP A 376 5.53 -7.80 -11.12
N VAL A 377 6.01 -6.58 -10.95
CA VAL A 377 5.51 -5.63 -9.96
C VAL A 377 4.70 -4.58 -10.70
N ILE A 378 3.41 -4.60 -10.52
CA ILE A 378 2.47 -3.71 -11.18
C ILE A 378 2.07 -2.63 -10.19
N ILE A 379 2.20 -1.36 -10.58
CA ILE A 379 1.92 -0.22 -9.72
C ILE A 379 0.83 0.61 -10.38
N GLY A 380 -0.28 0.79 -9.68
CA GLY A 380 -1.46 1.49 -10.20
C GLY A 380 -1.82 2.72 -9.38
N GLU A 381 -1.76 3.91 -10.02
CA GLU A 381 -2.21 5.14 -9.40
C GLU A 381 -3.72 5.13 -9.16
N VAL A 382 -4.18 5.77 -8.10
CA VAL A 382 -5.61 5.94 -7.83
C VAL A 382 -6.34 6.63 -8.98
N GLY A 383 -7.61 6.33 -9.15
CA GLY A 383 -8.41 6.77 -10.32
C GLY A 383 -8.59 5.66 -11.35
N THR A 384 -8.48 6.01 -12.65
CA THR A 384 -8.78 5.07 -13.75
C THR A 384 -7.86 3.85 -13.76
N SER A 385 -6.56 4.02 -13.46
CA SER A 385 -5.57 2.93 -13.43
C SER A 385 -5.90 1.87 -12.38
N ASN A 386 -6.03 2.28 -11.11
CA ASN A 386 -6.33 1.36 -10.01
C ASN A 386 -7.69 0.66 -10.19
N SER A 387 -8.71 1.40 -10.65
CA SER A 387 -10.04 0.84 -10.90
C SER A 387 -10.01 -0.23 -11.99
N SER A 388 -9.27 0.02 -13.07
CA SER A 388 -9.14 -0.94 -14.17
C SER A 388 -8.35 -2.18 -13.78
N ILE A 389 -7.18 -2.01 -13.16
CA ILE A 389 -6.33 -3.13 -12.72
C ILE A 389 -7.07 -4.00 -11.70
N SER A 390 -7.91 -3.40 -10.84
CA SER A 390 -8.76 -4.15 -9.91
C SER A 390 -9.73 -5.11 -10.62
N GLY A 391 -10.12 -4.82 -11.87
CA GLY A 391 -10.98 -5.66 -12.69
C GLY A 391 -10.28 -6.75 -13.49
N ILE A 392 -8.94 -6.79 -13.52
CA ILE A 392 -8.13 -7.76 -14.27
C ILE A 392 -7.60 -8.81 -13.31
N CYS A 393 -7.69 -10.11 -13.67
CA CYS A 393 -6.96 -11.15 -12.95
C CYS A 393 -5.47 -11.02 -13.26
N LEU A 394 -4.67 -10.77 -12.24
CA LEU A 394 -3.22 -10.65 -12.40
C LEU A 394 -2.56 -12.03 -12.43
N PRO A 395 -1.44 -12.20 -13.15
CA PRO A 395 -0.70 -13.44 -13.16
C PRO A 395 -0.25 -13.87 -11.75
N ALA A 396 -0.20 -15.18 -11.53
CA ALA A 396 0.33 -15.73 -10.29
C ALA A 396 1.75 -15.20 -10.03
N THR A 397 2.08 -14.93 -8.77
CA THR A 397 3.36 -14.36 -8.32
C THR A 397 3.65 -12.92 -8.76
N ALA A 398 2.77 -12.27 -9.51
CA ALA A 398 2.86 -10.81 -9.69
C ALA A 398 2.54 -10.11 -8.35
N ASP A 399 3.15 -8.95 -8.12
CA ASP A 399 2.78 -8.07 -7.01
C ASP A 399 2.00 -6.86 -7.51
N TYR A 400 1.10 -6.36 -6.67
CA TYR A 400 0.36 -5.15 -6.95
C TYR A 400 0.57 -4.10 -5.85
N ILE A 401 0.94 -2.88 -6.23
CA ILE A 401 1.11 -1.74 -5.33
C ILE A 401 0.15 -0.63 -5.75
N ALA A 402 -0.67 -0.19 -4.81
CA ALA A 402 -1.54 0.99 -4.91
C ALA A 402 -1.78 1.55 -3.50
N GLN A 403 -2.28 2.77 -3.42
CA GLN A 403 -2.60 3.44 -2.15
C GLN A 403 -4.09 3.89 -2.15
N PRO A 404 -5.04 2.95 -2.17
CA PRO A 404 -6.45 3.29 -2.38
C PRO A 404 -7.15 3.91 -1.16
N ILE A 405 -6.63 3.75 0.07
CA ILE A 405 -7.26 4.26 1.29
C ILE A 405 -6.80 5.69 1.57
N TRP A 406 -5.49 5.96 1.56
CA TRP A 406 -4.99 7.31 1.76
C TRP A 406 -5.21 8.17 0.51
N GLY A 407 -5.06 7.57 -0.69
CA GLY A 407 -5.44 8.16 -1.96
C GLY A 407 -4.65 9.39 -2.37
N SER A 408 -3.42 9.55 -1.90
CA SER A 408 -2.56 10.68 -2.26
C SER A 408 -2.03 10.53 -3.67
N ILE A 409 -2.55 11.32 -4.62
CA ILE A 409 -2.11 11.27 -6.02
C ILE A 409 -0.63 11.69 -6.15
N GLY A 410 0.05 11.05 -7.10
CA GLY A 410 1.50 11.20 -7.28
C GLY A 410 2.35 10.25 -6.43
N TYR A 411 1.73 9.51 -5.50
CA TYR A 411 2.40 8.52 -4.64
C TYR A 411 3.18 7.48 -5.44
N THR A 412 2.63 7.01 -6.56
CA THR A 412 3.09 5.79 -7.22
C THR A 412 4.44 5.94 -7.92
N LEU A 413 4.82 7.13 -8.36
CA LEU A 413 6.12 7.33 -9.01
C LEU A 413 7.30 7.21 -8.03
N PRO A 414 7.32 7.88 -6.86
CA PRO A 414 8.35 7.60 -5.86
C PRO A 414 8.26 6.18 -5.27
N ALA A 415 7.05 5.62 -5.10
CA ALA A 415 6.87 4.24 -4.64
C ALA A 415 7.49 3.22 -5.62
N LEU A 416 7.45 3.51 -6.93
CA LEU A 416 8.16 2.73 -7.96
C LEU A 416 9.67 2.71 -7.70
N LEU A 417 10.28 3.87 -7.43
CA LEU A 417 11.70 3.95 -7.06
C LEU A 417 12.02 3.01 -5.90
N GLY A 418 11.27 3.12 -4.80
CA GLY A 418 11.48 2.30 -3.61
C GLY A 418 11.31 0.80 -3.87
N SER A 419 10.24 0.42 -4.57
CA SER A 419 9.98 -0.97 -4.91
C SER A 419 11.06 -1.57 -5.82
N MET A 420 11.58 -0.81 -6.79
CA MET A 420 12.66 -1.25 -7.67
C MET A 420 13.97 -1.48 -6.91
N LEU A 421 14.31 -0.63 -5.96
CA LEU A 421 15.50 -0.81 -5.11
C LEU A 421 15.36 -2.04 -4.21
N ALA A 422 14.16 -2.32 -3.69
CA ALA A 422 13.88 -3.51 -2.89
C ALA A 422 13.90 -4.81 -3.72
N GLN A 423 13.49 -4.74 -4.99
CA GLN A 423 13.33 -5.93 -5.85
C GLN A 423 13.95 -5.72 -7.26
N PRO A 424 15.28 -5.47 -7.37
CA PRO A 424 15.92 -5.00 -8.62
C PRO A 424 15.90 -6.03 -9.77
N LYS A 425 15.57 -7.29 -9.48
CA LYS A 425 15.51 -8.37 -10.49
C LYS A 425 14.14 -8.54 -11.13
N ARG A 426 13.11 -7.84 -10.64
CA ARG A 426 11.74 -7.93 -11.16
C ARG A 426 11.47 -6.83 -12.16
N ARG A 427 10.58 -7.11 -13.11
CA ARG A 427 10.06 -6.10 -14.04
C ARG A 427 9.01 -5.25 -13.34
N HIS A 428 9.19 -3.93 -13.35
CA HIS A 428 8.28 -2.98 -12.71
C HIS A 428 7.54 -2.18 -13.78
N ILE A 429 6.23 -2.11 -13.64
CA ILE A 429 5.32 -1.44 -14.58
C ILE A 429 4.44 -0.48 -13.79
N LEU A 430 4.52 0.81 -14.09
CA LEU A 430 3.73 1.87 -13.48
C LEU A 430 2.66 2.38 -14.45
N PHE A 431 1.44 2.55 -13.94
CA PHE A 431 0.35 3.28 -14.60
C PHE A 431 -0.01 4.49 -13.74
N ILE A 432 0.20 5.70 -14.26
CA ILE A 432 0.00 6.96 -13.55
C ILE A 432 -0.76 7.94 -14.42
N GLY A 433 -1.74 8.67 -13.84
CA GLY A 433 -2.48 9.71 -14.54
C GLY A 433 -1.63 10.95 -14.80
N ASP A 434 -2.00 11.69 -15.82
CA ASP A 434 -1.36 12.95 -16.24
C ASP A 434 -1.32 13.99 -15.11
N GLY A 435 -2.40 14.16 -14.36
CA GLY A 435 -2.43 15.07 -13.22
C GLY A 435 -1.61 14.55 -12.03
N SER A 436 -1.62 13.24 -11.79
CA SER A 436 -0.89 12.63 -10.66
C SER A 436 0.63 12.75 -10.84
N ILE A 437 1.16 12.49 -12.04
CA ILE A 437 2.60 12.57 -12.29
C ILE A 437 3.13 14.01 -12.08
N GLN A 438 2.30 15.04 -12.30
CA GLN A 438 2.72 16.44 -12.10
C GLN A 438 3.12 16.76 -10.66
N LEU A 439 2.65 16.01 -9.67
CA LEU A 439 2.97 16.24 -8.27
C LEU A 439 4.38 15.76 -7.89
N THR A 440 4.90 14.73 -8.57
CA THR A 440 6.14 14.04 -8.15
C THR A 440 7.09 13.73 -9.32
N VAL A 441 6.86 14.33 -10.49
CA VAL A 441 7.59 14.07 -11.74
C VAL A 441 9.10 14.16 -11.59
N GLN A 442 9.60 15.04 -10.72
CA GLN A 442 11.02 15.25 -10.47
C GLN A 442 11.72 13.98 -9.96
N GLU A 443 10.98 13.01 -9.39
CA GLU A 443 11.56 11.75 -8.92
C GLU A 443 12.07 10.85 -10.07
N LEU A 444 11.65 11.12 -11.32
CA LEU A 444 12.28 10.51 -12.50
C LEU A 444 13.79 10.75 -12.54
N SER A 445 14.26 11.91 -12.06
CA SER A 445 15.70 12.21 -12.00
C SER A 445 16.45 11.28 -11.04
N THR A 446 15.83 10.89 -9.91
CA THR A 446 16.39 9.92 -8.97
C THR A 446 16.39 8.51 -9.59
N ILE A 447 15.31 8.12 -10.26
CA ILE A 447 15.22 6.84 -10.99
C ILE A 447 16.34 6.73 -12.03
N VAL A 448 16.60 7.79 -12.78
CA VAL A 448 17.70 7.87 -13.75
C VAL A 448 19.06 7.78 -13.05
N ARG A 449 19.27 8.55 -11.98
CA ARG A 449 20.53 8.53 -11.20
C ARG A 449 20.85 7.13 -10.67
N GLN A 450 19.82 6.40 -10.22
CA GLN A 450 19.92 5.03 -9.74
C GLN A 450 19.97 3.99 -10.89
N LYS A 451 20.01 4.43 -12.16
CA LYS A 451 20.07 3.57 -13.36
C LYS A 451 18.99 2.50 -13.42
N LEU A 452 17.83 2.80 -12.86
CA LEU A 452 16.67 1.90 -12.85
C LEU A 452 15.94 1.95 -14.19
N LYS A 453 15.29 0.85 -14.56
CA LYS A 453 14.71 0.64 -15.89
C LYS A 453 13.24 0.25 -15.82
N PRO A 454 12.35 1.09 -15.27
CA PRO A 454 10.93 0.83 -15.24
C PRO A 454 10.27 1.01 -16.60
N ILE A 455 9.07 0.44 -16.73
CA ILE A 455 8.10 0.78 -17.78
C ILE A 455 7.04 1.69 -17.15
N ILE A 456 6.90 2.92 -17.65
CA ILE A 456 5.98 3.91 -17.10
C ILE A 456 4.97 4.30 -18.16
N PHE A 457 3.70 4.02 -17.91
CA PHE A 457 2.57 4.47 -18.73
C PHE A 457 1.90 5.68 -18.07
N VAL A 458 1.91 6.81 -18.78
CA VAL A 458 1.19 8.03 -18.39
C VAL A 458 -0.15 8.05 -19.10
N LEU A 459 -1.24 7.90 -18.34
CA LEU A 459 -2.60 7.99 -18.86
C LEU A 459 -2.98 9.46 -18.99
N ASN A 460 -2.85 9.99 -20.20
CA ASN A 460 -3.16 11.38 -20.50
C ASN A 460 -4.60 11.49 -21.03
N ASN A 461 -5.51 11.86 -20.14
CA ASN A 461 -6.92 12.12 -20.42
C ASN A 461 -7.30 13.60 -20.17
N GLY A 462 -6.31 14.50 -20.04
CA GLY A 462 -6.51 15.94 -19.92
C GLY A 462 -7.04 16.40 -18.57
N GLY A 463 -6.68 15.71 -17.47
CA GLY A 463 -7.01 16.15 -16.11
C GLY A 463 -7.67 15.08 -15.23
N TYR A 464 -8.48 15.52 -14.27
CA TYR A 464 -9.01 14.66 -13.21
C TYR A 464 -10.35 14.02 -13.60
N THR A 465 -10.32 12.94 -14.37
CA THR A 465 -11.53 12.23 -14.85
C THR A 465 -12.41 11.72 -13.73
N ILE A 466 -11.86 11.20 -12.63
CA ILE A 466 -12.66 10.74 -11.50
C ILE A 466 -13.47 11.88 -10.88
N GLU A 467 -12.86 13.04 -10.70
CA GLU A 467 -13.54 14.20 -10.14
C GLU A 467 -14.64 14.70 -11.09
N ARG A 468 -14.39 14.67 -12.41
CA ARG A 468 -15.41 14.98 -13.43
C ARG A 468 -16.62 14.05 -13.37
N LEU A 469 -16.37 12.76 -13.08
CA LEU A 469 -17.44 11.77 -12.94
C LEU A 469 -18.26 11.97 -11.66
N ILE A 470 -17.63 12.42 -10.57
CA ILE A 470 -18.30 12.68 -9.29
C ILE A 470 -19.11 13.97 -9.37
N LEU A 471 -18.46 15.07 -9.76
CA LEU A 471 -19.10 16.39 -9.84
C LEU A 471 -18.33 17.34 -10.75
N GLY A 472 -19.05 18.12 -11.54
CA GLY A 472 -18.45 19.20 -12.32
C GLY A 472 -17.72 18.76 -13.59
N GLU A 473 -18.36 17.90 -14.41
CA GLU A 473 -17.82 17.37 -15.68
C GLU A 473 -17.09 18.43 -16.53
N LYS A 474 -17.62 19.66 -16.58
CA LYS A 474 -17.08 20.78 -17.39
C LYS A 474 -16.42 21.86 -16.54
N SER A 475 -16.16 21.61 -15.28
CA SER A 475 -15.59 22.60 -14.38
C SER A 475 -14.07 22.68 -14.54
N SER A 476 -13.57 23.93 -14.62
CA SER A 476 -12.14 24.20 -14.86
C SER A 476 -11.21 23.75 -13.74
N TYR A 477 -11.71 23.51 -12.53
CA TYR A 477 -10.90 22.95 -11.45
C TYR A 477 -10.47 21.50 -11.70
N ASN A 478 -11.08 20.82 -12.68
CA ASN A 478 -10.67 19.49 -13.12
C ASN A 478 -9.64 19.51 -14.27
N ASP A 479 -9.37 20.71 -14.83
CA ASP A 479 -8.42 20.89 -15.92
C ASP A 479 -7.00 21.02 -15.35
N ILE A 480 -6.02 20.53 -16.11
CA ILE A 480 -4.60 20.72 -15.81
C ILE A 480 -3.91 21.32 -17.03
N GLN A 481 -2.73 21.92 -16.83
CA GLN A 481 -1.86 22.21 -17.95
C GLN A 481 -1.31 20.89 -18.51
N ASN A 482 -1.67 20.57 -19.74
CA ASN A 482 -1.17 19.36 -20.39
C ASN A 482 0.31 19.55 -20.75
N TRP A 483 1.18 18.67 -20.23
CA TRP A 483 2.60 18.71 -20.49
C TRP A 483 2.98 17.86 -21.71
N ASN A 484 4.17 18.10 -22.25
CA ASN A 484 4.83 17.18 -23.18
C ASN A 484 5.53 16.08 -22.37
N TYR A 485 4.78 15.08 -21.89
CA TYR A 485 5.27 14.10 -20.92
C TYR A 485 6.49 13.31 -21.42
N THR A 486 6.55 12.98 -22.70
CA THR A 486 7.71 12.28 -23.30
C THR A 486 8.98 13.13 -23.31
N GLU A 487 8.87 14.45 -23.39
CA GLU A 487 10.01 15.39 -23.38
C GLU A 487 10.62 15.57 -21.98
N VAL A 488 9.90 15.22 -20.93
CA VAL A 488 10.38 15.32 -19.54
C VAL A 488 11.66 14.49 -19.34
N MET A 489 11.77 13.34 -20.01
CA MET A 489 12.98 12.50 -19.95
C MET A 489 14.21 13.22 -20.48
N ARG A 490 14.08 14.07 -21.49
CA ARG A 490 15.20 14.88 -22.02
C ARG A 490 15.69 15.91 -21.01
N VAL A 491 14.81 16.39 -20.13
CA VAL A 491 15.17 17.36 -19.07
C VAL A 491 15.93 16.68 -17.95
N PHE A 492 15.53 15.47 -17.54
CA PHE A 492 16.07 14.78 -16.38
C PHE A 492 17.22 13.81 -16.72
N ASN A 493 17.35 13.41 -17.98
CA ASN A 493 18.35 12.44 -18.38
C ASN A 493 19.52 13.09 -19.11
N GLY A 494 20.73 12.90 -18.57
CA GLY A 494 21.95 13.38 -19.24
C GLY A 494 22.37 12.52 -20.42
N ALA A 495 22.80 11.28 -20.18
CA ALA A 495 23.48 10.45 -21.17
C ALA A 495 22.96 9.01 -21.30
N ASP A 496 22.07 8.55 -20.40
CA ASP A 496 21.61 7.17 -20.40
C ASP A 496 20.53 6.92 -21.46
N ALA A 497 20.52 5.70 -22.01
CA ALA A 497 19.52 5.31 -22.99
C ALA A 497 18.13 5.16 -22.34
N TYR A 498 17.16 5.78 -22.93
CA TYR A 498 15.74 5.65 -22.61
C TYR A 498 14.91 5.57 -23.90
N SER A 499 13.67 5.10 -23.78
CA SER A 499 12.69 5.16 -24.87
C SER A 499 11.46 5.95 -24.46
N THR A 500 10.92 6.71 -25.41
CA THR A 500 9.65 7.42 -25.20
C THR A 500 8.73 7.18 -26.39
N HIS A 501 7.44 7.02 -26.09
CA HIS A 501 6.43 6.74 -27.10
C HIS A 501 5.16 7.54 -26.80
N ILE A 502 4.48 8.00 -27.85
CA ILE A 502 3.12 8.56 -27.78
C ILE A 502 2.21 7.55 -28.48
N VAL A 503 1.14 7.15 -27.82
CA VAL A 503 0.21 6.13 -28.28
C VAL A 503 -1.20 6.74 -28.33
N GLU A 504 -1.79 6.76 -29.51
CA GLU A 504 -3.11 7.32 -29.80
C GLU A 504 -4.08 6.27 -30.38
N THR A 505 -3.54 5.16 -30.93
CA THR A 505 -4.32 4.08 -31.54
C THR A 505 -3.97 2.70 -30.96
N VAL A 506 -4.86 1.74 -31.19
CA VAL A 506 -4.67 0.34 -30.76
C VAL A 506 -3.44 -0.27 -31.41
N GLY A 507 -3.19 -0.01 -32.71
CA GLY A 507 -2.01 -0.53 -33.42
C GLY A 507 -0.70 0.02 -32.90
N GLN A 508 -0.66 1.32 -32.56
CA GLN A 508 0.51 1.90 -31.89
C GLN A 508 0.76 1.24 -30.53
N LEU A 509 -0.30 0.96 -29.76
CA LEU A 509 -0.19 0.26 -28.49
C LEU A 509 0.47 -1.12 -28.68
N HIS A 510 -0.05 -1.95 -29.59
CA HIS A 510 0.51 -3.28 -29.84
C HIS A 510 1.99 -3.20 -30.25
N THR A 511 2.34 -2.27 -31.16
CA THR A 511 3.73 -2.06 -31.61
C THR A 511 4.64 -1.71 -30.43
N VAL A 512 4.20 -0.81 -29.53
CA VAL A 512 4.99 -0.42 -28.36
C VAL A 512 5.12 -1.57 -27.37
N LEU A 513 4.06 -2.32 -27.10
CA LEU A 513 4.12 -3.48 -26.20
C LEU A 513 5.09 -4.55 -26.70
N ASP A 514 5.10 -4.85 -28.02
CA ASP A 514 6.06 -5.78 -28.62
C ASP A 514 7.52 -5.30 -28.45
N GLN A 515 7.79 -4.01 -28.59
CA GLN A 515 9.11 -3.43 -28.36
C GLN A 515 9.54 -3.53 -26.89
N LEU A 516 8.61 -3.33 -25.97
CA LEU A 516 8.86 -3.40 -24.52
C LEU A 516 9.16 -4.82 -24.03
N GLU A 517 8.71 -5.86 -24.74
CA GLU A 517 9.02 -7.26 -24.43
C GLU A 517 10.51 -7.54 -24.31
N SER A 518 11.33 -6.91 -25.15
CA SER A 518 12.79 -7.08 -25.22
C SER A 518 13.58 -5.89 -24.68
N SER A 519 12.90 -4.83 -24.27
CA SER A 519 13.58 -3.60 -23.82
C SER A 519 14.36 -3.81 -22.52
N GLN A 520 15.55 -3.22 -22.47
CA GLN A 520 16.43 -3.17 -21.30
C GLN A 520 16.71 -1.73 -20.86
N THR A 521 15.87 -0.78 -21.28
CA THR A 521 16.00 0.64 -20.95
C THR A 521 14.77 1.13 -20.19
N LEU A 522 14.89 2.27 -19.50
CA LEU A 522 13.74 2.98 -18.98
C LEU A 522 12.81 3.34 -20.15
N ALA A 523 11.52 3.09 -20.02
CA ALA A 523 10.53 3.44 -21.02
C ALA A 523 9.44 4.32 -20.42
N LEU A 524 9.15 5.48 -21.05
CA LEU A 524 8.06 6.38 -20.71
C LEU A 524 7.08 6.45 -21.89
N ILE A 525 5.87 5.98 -21.67
CA ILE A 525 4.83 5.86 -22.69
C ILE A 525 3.66 6.79 -22.34
N GLU A 526 3.38 7.77 -23.16
CA GLU A 526 2.19 8.62 -23.05
C GLU A 526 1.04 7.98 -23.82
N LEU A 527 -0.03 7.64 -23.10
CA LEU A 527 -1.28 7.09 -23.65
C LEU A 527 -2.31 8.20 -23.77
N LYS A 528 -2.66 8.60 -24.99
CA LYS A 528 -3.72 9.60 -25.26
C LYS A 528 -5.08 8.93 -25.15
N LEU A 529 -5.87 9.34 -24.19
CA LEU A 529 -7.18 8.78 -23.89
C LEU A 529 -8.25 9.87 -23.92
N PRO A 530 -9.51 9.54 -24.30
CA PRO A 530 -10.60 10.52 -24.22
C PRO A 530 -10.85 10.97 -22.77
N VAL A 531 -11.19 12.24 -22.59
CA VAL A 531 -11.35 12.91 -21.28
C VAL A 531 -12.30 12.19 -20.34
N MET A 532 -13.45 11.71 -20.86
CA MET A 532 -14.50 11.05 -20.06
C MET A 532 -14.48 9.52 -20.19
N ASP A 533 -13.45 8.96 -20.85
CA ASP A 533 -13.34 7.52 -20.98
C ASP A 533 -12.82 6.92 -19.67
N ALA A 534 -13.65 6.10 -19.05
CA ALA A 534 -13.36 5.50 -17.77
C ALA A 534 -13.92 4.06 -17.69
N PRO A 535 -13.30 3.18 -16.88
CA PRO A 535 -13.85 1.85 -16.66
C PRO A 535 -15.23 1.92 -15.97
N ALA A 536 -16.14 1.02 -16.34
CA ALA A 536 -17.50 1.00 -15.79
C ALA A 536 -17.55 0.88 -14.25
N SER A 537 -16.53 0.24 -13.65
CA SER A 537 -16.38 0.16 -12.19
C SER A 537 -16.16 1.54 -11.57
N LEU A 538 -15.36 2.39 -12.21
CA LEU A 538 -15.09 3.75 -11.72
C LEU A 538 -16.31 4.66 -11.87
N THR A 539 -17.04 4.55 -12.97
CA THR A 539 -18.29 5.31 -13.17
C THR A 539 -19.31 4.98 -12.08
N LYS A 540 -19.52 3.67 -11.81
CA LYS A 540 -20.40 3.25 -10.71
C LYS A 540 -19.93 3.73 -9.34
N PHE A 541 -18.62 3.71 -9.10
CA PHE A 541 -18.03 4.21 -7.87
C PHE A 541 -18.28 5.71 -7.73
N ALA A 542 -18.04 6.49 -8.78
CA ALA A 542 -18.29 7.93 -8.79
C ALA A 542 -19.77 8.29 -8.50
N ASP A 543 -20.72 7.53 -9.07
CA ASP A 543 -22.15 7.69 -8.79
C ASP A 543 -22.45 7.49 -7.29
N VAL A 544 -21.84 6.48 -6.68
CA VAL A 544 -22.05 6.20 -5.24
C VAL A 544 -21.41 7.27 -4.38
N VAL A 545 -20.21 7.76 -4.75
CA VAL A 545 -19.54 8.91 -4.09
C VAL A 545 -20.44 10.14 -4.15
N ALA A 546 -20.90 10.49 -5.35
CA ALA A 546 -21.75 11.66 -5.54
C ALA A 546 -23.04 11.59 -4.70
N GLN A 547 -23.66 10.42 -4.60
CA GLN A 547 -24.84 10.22 -3.75
C GLN A 547 -24.50 10.35 -2.27
N TYR A 548 -23.38 9.82 -1.83
CA TYR A 548 -22.98 9.87 -0.43
C TYR A 548 -22.62 11.30 -0.01
N ASP A 549 -21.78 11.99 -0.77
CA ASP A 549 -21.27 13.32 -0.42
C ASP A 549 -22.32 14.41 -0.62
N TYR A 550 -23.12 14.33 -1.68
CA TYR A 550 -24.00 15.41 -2.11
C TYR A 550 -25.48 15.07 -2.06
N GLY A 551 -25.85 13.79 -1.90
CA GLY A 551 -27.23 13.31 -1.81
C GLY A 551 -27.75 13.09 -0.39
N HIS A 552 -27.21 13.78 0.60
CA HIS A 552 -27.40 13.49 2.05
C HIS A 552 -28.86 13.34 2.50
N TYR A 553 -29.76 14.18 2.02
CA TYR A 553 -31.18 14.13 2.39
C TYR A 553 -31.91 12.89 1.84
N SER A 554 -31.51 12.43 0.66
CA SER A 554 -32.04 11.21 0.05
C SER A 554 -31.53 9.94 0.71
N TYR A 555 -30.28 9.95 1.15
CA TYR A 555 -29.62 8.79 1.76
C TYR A 555 -30.17 8.42 3.13
N GLN A 556 -30.52 9.40 3.99
CA GLN A 556 -31.09 9.13 5.30
C GLN A 556 -32.48 8.46 5.22
N GLN A 557 -33.22 8.68 4.13
CA GLN A 557 -34.52 8.01 3.91
C GLN A 557 -34.38 6.57 3.41
N LEU A 558 -33.20 6.20 2.87
CA LEU A 558 -32.92 4.89 2.27
C LEU A 558 -32.19 3.93 3.22
N LYS A 559 -31.80 4.36 4.44
CA LYS A 559 -31.17 3.46 5.41
C LYS A 559 -32.16 2.39 5.85
N PRO A 560 -31.96 1.12 5.49
CA PRO A 560 -32.63 0.03 6.18
C PRO A 560 -32.23 0.06 7.67
N ASN A 561 -33.05 -0.54 8.51
CA ASN A 561 -32.74 -0.66 9.93
C ASN A 561 -31.40 -1.43 10.12
N THR A 562 -30.31 -0.70 10.31
CA THR A 562 -28.93 -1.22 10.19
C THR A 562 -28.42 -1.87 11.48
N ALA A 563 -29.27 -2.10 12.47
CA ALA A 563 -28.86 -2.67 13.75
C ALA A 563 -28.16 -4.03 13.61
N ASP A 564 -28.55 -4.81 12.60
CA ASP A 564 -28.00 -6.15 12.30
C ASP A 564 -26.89 -6.17 11.24
N ILE A 565 -26.58 -5.01 10.65
CA ILE A 565 -25.54 -4.88 9.61
C ILE A 565 -24.26 -4.35 10.26
N LEU A 566 -23.11 -4.88 9.85
CA LEU A 566 -21.83 -4.38 10.30
C LEU A 566 -21.70 -2.89 9.98
N SER A 567 -21.52 -2.08 11.03
CA SER A 567 -21.25 -0.65 10.90
C SER A 567 -19.76 -0.40 11.11
N PRO A 568 -19.13 0.46 10.32
CA PRO A 568 -17.72 0.79 10.51
C PRO A 568 -17.43 1.46 11.86
N VAL A 569 -18.41 2.09 12.48
CA VAL A 569 -18.24 2.84 13.74
C VAL A 569 -18.14 1.93 14.99
N GLY A 570 -18.45 0.66 14.90
CA GLY A 570 -18.48 -0.26 16.05
C GLY A 570 -17.21 -1.08 16.32
N THR A 571 -16.25 -1.08 15.42
CA THR A 571 -15.11 -2.03 15.44
C THR A 571 -13.76 -1.43 15.80
N TYR A 572 -13.67 -0.12 16.06
CA TYR A 572 -12.39 0.57 16.31
C TYR A 572 -12.43 1.46 17.56
N LYS A 573 -12.75 0.87 18.73
CA LYS A 573 -12.39 1.49 20.02
C LYS A 573 -11.43 0.59 20.76
#